data_d456d00fc7296a84e804243631d520bb
#
_entry.id   d456d00fc7296a84e804243631d520bb
#
_cell.length_a   1.000
_cell.length_b   1.000
_cell.length_c   1.000
_cell.angle_alpha   90.00
_cell.angle_beta   90.00
_cell.angle_gamma   90.00
#
_symmetry.space_group_name_H-M   'P 1'
#
loop_
_entity.id
_entity.type
_entity.pdbx_description
1 polymer ?
#
loop_
_entity_poly.entity_id
_entity_poly.type
_entity_poly.pdbx_seq_one_letter_code
_entity_poly.pdbx_strand_id
1 'polypeptide(L)'
;MNLTDYTIGAYGQNLPGDGLDAVIGAMKQADTIVIGSPLYWHNICGSVRNVLDRFYGKVEDGELSGRKLYFVFQGAAPEKWMLDAGEYTMKRFAGLYGMTYGGMATNKNEATKLGKNI
;
A
#
# COMPACT_ATOMS: atom_id res chain seq x y z
N MET A 1 5.42 8.36 6.06
CA MET A 1 4.24 9.21 5.80
C MET A 1 3.01 8.62 6.46
N ASN A 2 2.19 9.42 7.10
CA ASN A 2 0.90 8.99 7.60
C ASN A 2 -0.18 9.54 6.67
N LEU A 3 -0.94 8.64 6.04
CA LEU A 3 -1.97 9.05 5.06
C LEU A 3 -3.08 9.90 5.67
N THR A 4 -3.28 9.82 6.99
CA THR A 4 -4.27 10.69 7.65
C THR A 4 -3.85 12.16 7.72
N ASP A 5 -2.59 12.46 7.47
CA ASP A 5 -2.09 13.84 7.40
C ASP A 5 -2.35 14.49 6.04
N TYR A 6 -2.87 13.73 5.09
CA TYR A 6 -3.12 14.18 3.72
C TYR A 6 -4.60 14.08 3.39
N THR A 7 -5.08 14.99 2.57
CA THR A 7 -6.39 14.87 1.94
C THR A 7 -6.21 14.11 0.63
N ILE A 8 -6.68 12.86 0.59
CA ILE A 8 -6.59 12.03 -0.61
C ILE A 8 -8.01 11.59 -0.98
N GLY A 9 -8.52 12.10 -2.09
CA GLY A 9 -9.85 11.77 -2.56
C GLY A 9 -9.96 10.36 -3.10
N ALA A 10 -11.18 9.87 -3.19
CA ALA A 10 -11.50 8.64 -3.90
C ALA A 10 -11.32 8.83 -5.41
N TYR A 11 -11.28 7.71 -6.14
CA TYR A 11 -11.20 7.77 -7.61
C TYR A 11 -12.36 8.60 -8.17
N GLY A 12 -12.02 9.54 -9.02
CA GLY A 12 -12.98 10.46 -9.64
C GLY A 12 -13.31 11.71 -8.83
N GLN A 13 -12.85 11.83 -7.60
CA GLN A 13 -12.99 13.05 -6.81
C GLN A 13 -11.93 14.08 -7.20
N ASN A 14 -12.34 15.34 -7.24
CA ASN A 14 -11.43 16.47 -7.45
C ASN A 14 -11.48 17.33 -6.19
N LEU A 15 -10.58 17.05 -5.25
CA LEU A 15 -10.51 17.74 -3.96
C LEU A 15 -9.42 18.82 -3.97
N PRO A 16 -9.69 20.03 -3.44
CA PRO A 16 -8.64 21.03 -3.25
C PRO A 16 -7.55 20.51 -2.33
N GLY A 17 -6.28 20.70 -2.70
CA GLY A 17 -5.16 20.29 -1.87
C GLY A 17 -4.95 18.78 -1.77
N ASP A 18 -5.42 18.02 -2.75
CA ASP A 18 -5.25 16.56 -2.78
C ASP A 18 -3.76 16.17 -2.71
N GLY A 19 -3.42 15.31 -1.76
CA GLY A 19 -2.04 14.95 -1.45
C GLY A 19 -1.49 13.76 -2.22
N LEU A 20 -2.21 13.23 -3.21
CA LEU A 20 -1.78 12.04 -3.94
C LEU A 20 -0.41 12.20 -4.60
N ASP A 21 -0.14 13.34 -5.21
CA ASP A 21 1.14 13.58 -5.90
C ASP A 21 2.33 13.51 -4.93
N ALA A 22 2.15 13.95 -3.69
CA ALA A 22 3.18 13.84 -2.66
C ALA A 22 3.48 12.37 -2.32
N VAL A 23 2.44 11.54 -2.24
CA VAL A 23 2.58 10.10 -1.98
C VAL A 23 3.29 9.41 -3.14
N ILE A 24 2.81 9.64 -4.36
CA ILE A 24 3.43 9.05 -5.57
C ILE A 24 4.88 9.50 -5.71
N GLY A 25 5.16 10.77 -5.48
CA GLY A 25 6.53 11.31 -5.54
C GLY A 25 7.46 10.64 -4.54
N ALA A 26 7.00 10.40 -3.32
CA ALA A 26 7.78 9.68 -2.31
C ALA A 26 8.05 8.24 -2.75
N MET A 27 7.06 7.56 -3.32
CA MET A 27 7.23 6.20 -3.82
C MET A 27 8.24 6.13 -4.96
N LYS A 28 8.22 7.11 -5.86
CA LYS A 28 9.17 7.16 -6.98
C LYS A 28 10.62 7.39 -6.54
N GLN A 29 10.82 8.02 -5.40
CA GLN A 29 12.16 8.30 -4.87
C GLN A 29 12.71 7.18 -3.99
N ALA A 30 11.88 6.23 -3.60
CA ALA A 30 12.28 5.14 -2.70
C ALA A 30 12.73 3.91 -3.50
N ASP A 31 13.71 3.18 -2.96
CA ASP A 31 14.09 1.86 -3.46
C ASP A 31 13.19 0.77 -2.86
N THR A 32 12.76 0.98 -1.64
CA THR A 32 11.89 0.08 -0.90
C THR A 32 10.69 0.86 -0.36
N ILE A 33 9.52 0.30 -0.58
CA ILE A 33 8.26 0.89 -0.15
C ILE A 33 7.61 -0.06 0.86
N VAL A 34 7.20 0.47 1.99
CA VAL A 34 6.42 -0.27 2.99
C VAL A 34 5.05 0.38 3.09
N ILE A 35 4.01 -0.38 2.79
CA ILE A 35 2.63 0.09 2.97
C ILE A 35 2.07 -0.57 4.21
N GLY A 36 1.61 0.24 5.16
CA GLY A 36 0.92 -0.23 6.35
C GLY A 36 -0.56 0.11 6.29
N SER A 37 -1.41 -0.83 6.67
CA SER A 37 -2.84 -0.63 6.76
C SER A 37 -3.42 -1.35 7.98
N PRO A 38 -4.27 -0.70 8.76
CA PRO A 38 -5.15 -1.46 9.65
C PRO A 38 -6.11 -2.30 8.81
N LEU A 39 -6.56 -3.40 9.41
CA LEU A 39 -7.60 -4.25 8.82
C LEU A 39 -8.94 -3.71 9.29
N TYR A 40 -9.65 -3.04 8.39
CA TYR A 40 -10.98 -2.50 8.65
C TYR A 40 -11.99 -3.18 7.74
N TRP A 41 -13.08 -3.68 8.32
CA TRP A 41 -14.13 -4.35 7.55
C TRP A 41 -13.55 -5.41 6.60
N HIS A 42 -12.70 -6.26 7.17
CA HIS A 42 -12.14 -7.46 6.52
C HIS A 42 -11.16 -7.19 5.37
N ASN A 43 -10.69 -5.95 5.21
CA ASN A 43 -9.78 -5.59 4.12
C ASN A 43 -8.91 -4.37 4.49
N ILE A 44 -8.15 -3.88 3.54
CA ILE A 44 -7.34 -2.66 3.72
C ILE A 44 -8.25 -1.47 4.03
N CYS A 45 -7.70 -0.50 4.77
CA CYS A 45 -8.45 0.68 5.17
C CYS A 45 -8.71 1.62 3.99
N GLY A 46 -9.68 2.52 4.17
CA GLY A 46 -10.13 3.44 3.12
C GLY A 46 -9.03 4.34 2.57
N SER A 47 -8.16 4.87 3.42
CA SER A 47 -7.08 5.76 2.96
C SER A 47 -6.07 5.04 2.09
N VAL A 48 -5.71 3.80 2.41
CA VAL A 48 -4.85 2.98 1.57
C VAL A 48 -5.57 2.63 0.26
N ARG A 49 -6.83 2.22 0.35
CA ARG A 49 -7.61 1.90 -0.84
C ARG A 49 -7.69 3.08 -1.80
N ASN A 50 -7.90 4.29 -1.30
CA ASN A 50 -7.94 5.48 -2.14
C ASN A 50 -6.62 5.72 -2.88
N VAL A 51 -5.48 5.52 -2.22
CA VAL A 51 -4.18 5.63 -2.88
C VAL A 51 -4.06 4.62 -4.01
N LEU A 52 -4.39 3.36 -3.76
CA LEU A 52 -4.31 2.31 -4.79
C LEU A 52 -5.23 2.63 -5.97
N ASP A 53 -6.48 2.97 -5.70
CA ASP A 53 -7.46 3.28 -6.74
C ASP A 53 -7.03 4.49 -7.58
N ARG A 54 -6.39 5.47 -6.96
CA ARG A 54 -5.97 6.69 -7.63
C ARG A 54 -4.72 6.53 -8.50
N PHE A 55 -4.08 5.36 -8.47
CA PHE A 55 -3.00 5.06 -9.42
C PHE A 55 -3.54 4.93 -10.84
N TYR A 56 -4.80 4.54 -11.03
CA TYR A 56 -5.41 4.49 -12.35
C TYR A 56 -5.37 5.86 -13.04
N GLY A 57 -4.82 5.88 -14.26
CA GLY A 57 -4.69 7.10 -15.03
C GLY A 57 -3.61 8.08 -14.55
N LYS A 58 -2.88 7.75 -13.48
CA LYS A 58 -1.87 8.62 -12.88
C LYS A 58 -0.47 7.99 -12.94
N VAL A 59 -0.40 6.68 -12.75
CA VAL A 59 0.85 5.91 -12.79
C VAL A 59 0.70 4.85 -13.87
N GLU A 60 1.68 4.76 -14.74
CA GLU A 60 1.66 3.80 -15.85
C GLU A 60 2.10 2.41 -15.37
N ASP A 61 1.66 1.38 -16.09
CA ASP A 61 2.08 0.01 -15.84
C ASP A 61 3.60 -0.06 -15.86
N GLY A 62 4.18 -0.71 -14.85
CA GLY A 62 5.63 -0.85 -14.75
C GLY A 62 6.41 0.41 -14.35
N GLU A 63 5.74 1.52 -14.07
CA GLU A 63 6.42 2.80 -13.79
C GLU A 63 7.28 2.75 -12.52
N LEU A 64 6.96 1.86 -11.57
CA LEU A 64 7.73 1.70 -10.33
C LEU A 64 8.68 0.49 -10.38
N SER A 65 9.08 0.06 -11.57
CA SER A 65 10.01 -1.06 -11.75
C SER A 65 11.32 -0.86 -10.97
N GLY A 66 11.85 -1.95 -10.44
CA GLY A 66 13.08 -1.95 -9.65
C GLY A 66 12.89 -1.68 -8.17
N ARG A 67 11.69 -1.32 -7.74
CA ARG A 67 11.38 -1.09 -6.34
C ARG A 67 10.80 -2.35 -5.69
N LYS A 68 11.00 -2.47 -4.39
CA LYS A 68 10.42 -3.54 -3.58
C LYS A 68 9.25 -3.02 -2.77
N LEU A 69 8.20 -3.83 -2.64
CA LEU A 69 7.04 -3.49 -1.83
C LEU A 69 6.86 -4.53 -0.72
N TYR A 70 6.79 -4.04 0.51
CA TYR A 70 6.44 -4.83 1.68
C TYR A 70 5.11 -4.33 2.25
N PHE A 71 4.36 -5.25 2.86
CA PHE A 71 3.03 -4.92 3.36
C PHE A 71 2.93 -5.26 4.86
N VAL A 72 2.45 -4.30 5.66
CA VAL A 72 2.13 -4.52 7.07
C VAL A 72 0.62 -4.40 7.22
N PHE A 73 -0.02 -5.48 7.67
CA PHE A 73 -1.47 -5.58 7.70
C PHE A 73 -1.92 -6.15 9.04
N GLN A 74 -2.58 -5.35 9.86
CA GLN A 74 -2.85 -5.71 11.25
C GLN A 74 -4.29 -5.36 11.65
N GLY A 75 -4.92 -6.25 12.42
CA GLY A 75 -6.25 -6.05 12.98
C GLY A 75 -6.37 -6.67 14.37
N ALA A 76 -7.50 -6.41 15.05
CA ALA A 76 -7.73 -6.87 16.41
C ALA A 76 -7.91 -8.40 16.50
N ALA A 77 -8.61 -8.97 15.53
CA ALA A 77 -8.90 -10.41 15.49
C ALA A 77 -8.95 -10.88 14.03
N PRO A 78 -7.80 -10.86 13.32
CA PRO A 78 -7.80 -11.17 11.90
C PRO A 78 -7.97 -12.67 11.67
N GLU A 79 -8.85 -13.01 10.73
CA GLU A 79 -8.95 -14.36 10.20
C GLU A 79 -8.07 -14.48 8.94
N LYS A 80 -7.59 -15.69 8.68
CA LYS A 80 -6.66 -15.92 7.58
C LYS A 80 -7.19 -15.42 6.23
N TRP A 81 -8.47 -15.63 5.93
CA TRP A 81 -9.05 -15.21 4.66
C TRP A 81 -9.05 -13.69 4.47
N MET A 82 -9.17 -12.93 5.56
CA MET A 82 -9.08 -11.47 5.52
C MET A 82 -7.68 -11.00 5.17
N LEU A 83 -6.69 -11.61 5.83
CA LEU A 83 -5.29 -11.31 5.58
C LEU A 83 -4.90 -11.69 4.14
N ASP A 84 -5.35 -12.85 3.68
CA ASP A 84 -5.10 -13.31 2.31
C ASP A 84 -5.74 -12.38 1.27
N ALA A 85 -6.93 -11.85 1.55
CA ALA A 85 -7.60 -10.92 0.65
C ALA A 85 -6.82 -9.60 0.48
N GLY A 86 -6.35 -9.03 1.58
CA GLY A 86 -5.52 -7.82 1.54
C GLY A 86 -4.18 -8.07 0.86
N GLU A 87 -3.55 -9.19 1.13
CA GLU A 87 -2.30 -9.56 0.49
C GLU A 87 -2.47 -9.77 -1.01
N TYR A 88 -3.55 -10.41 -1.42
CA TYR A 88 -3.85 -10.58 -2.85
C TYR A 88 -3.91 -9.22 -3.56
N THR A 89 -4.64 -8.28 -3.00
CA THR A 89 -4.73 -6.93 -3.56
C THR A 89 -3.34 -6.29 -3.68
N MET A 90 -2.53 -6.40 -2.63
CA MET A 90 -1.22 -5.76 -2.59
C MET A 90 -0.24 -6.39 -3.58
N LYS A 91 -0.27 -7.73 -3.73
CA LYS A 91 0.54 -8.43 -4.72
C LYS A 91 0.18 -8.01 -6.14
N ARG A 92 -1.11 -7.90 -6.44
CA ARG A 92 -1.57 -7.48 -7.77
C ARG A 92 -1.18 -6.04 -8.04
N PHE A 93 -1.31 -5.17 -7.06
CA PHE A 93 -0.88 -3.78 -7.17
C PHE A 93 0.63 -3.69 -7.46
N ALA A 94 1.44 -4.38 -6.68
CA ALA A 94 2.89 -4.41 -6.90
C ALA A 94 3.24 -4.90 -8.30
N GLY A 95 2.63 -6.00 -8.73
CA GLY A 95 2.92 -6.61 -10.03
C GLY A 95 2.59 -5.71 -11.21
N LEU A 96 1.43 -5.04 -11.18
CA LEU A 96 1.02 -4.15 -12.26
C LEU A 96 2.00 -2.98 -12.45
N TYR A 97 2.48 -2.41 -11.35
CA TYR A 97 3.38 -1.27 -11.42
C TYR A 97 4.87 -1.64 -11.41
N GLY A 98 5.18 -2.93 -11.54
CA GLY A 98 6.54 -3.42 -11.74
C GLY A 98 7.37 -3.60 -10.48
N MET A 99 6.75 -3.51 -9.30
CA MET A 99 7.44 -3.71 -8.04
C MET A 99 7.59 -5.20 -7.71
N THR A 100 8.70 -5.55 -7.05
CA THR A 100 8.88 -6.87 -6.49
C THR A 100 8.21 -6.93 -5.11
N TYR A 101 7.24 -7.81 -4.94
CA TYR A 101 6.57 -7.98 -3.66
C TYR A 101 7.45 -8.78 -2.70
N GLY A 102 7.81 -8.17 -1.58
CA GLY A 102 8.75 -8.76 -0.61
C GLY A 102 8.10 -9.61 0.48
N GLY A 103 6.83 -9.37 0.78
CA GLY A 103 6.11 -10.11 1.80
C GLY A 103 5.20 -9.26 2.67
N MET A 104 4.46 -9.94 3.54
CA MET A 104 3.52 -9.32 4.47
C MET A 104 3.88 -9.66 5.91
N ALA A 105 3.73 -8.69 6.80
CA ALA A 105 3.80 -8.88 8.23
C ALA A 105 2.44 -8.54 8.86
N THR A 106 1.94 -9.42 9.75
CA THR A 106 0.65 -9.25 10.40
C THR A 106 0.76 -9.06 11.90
N ASN A 107 1.98 -9.08 12.43
CA ASN A 107 2.28 -8.83 13.83
C ASN A 107 3.73 -8.35 13.99
N LYS A 108 4.08 -7.95 15.21
CA LYS A 108 5.40 -7.39 15.50
C LYS A 108 6.54 -8.37 15.19
N ASN A 109 6.38 -9.65 15.50
CA ASN A 109 7.43 -10.65 15.25
C ASN A 109 7.67 -10.82 13.75
N GLU A 110 6.62 -10.90 12.96
CA GLU A 110 6.72 -10.98 11.50
C GLU A 110 7.33 -9.72 10.91
N ALA A 111 6.96 -8.55 11.43
CA ALA A 111 7.53 -7.29 10.99
C ALA A 111 9.04 -7.23 11.26
N THR A 112 9.48 -7.70 12.43
CA THR A 112 10.90 -7.76 12.77
C THR A 112 11.67 -8.68 11.82
N LYS A 113 11.12 -9.84 11.49
CA LYS A 113 11.74 -10.78 10.54
C LYS A 113 11.79 -10.18 9.13
N LEU A 114 10.70 -9.57 8.70
CA LEU A 114 10.61 -8.96 7.37
C LEU A 114 11.60 -7.81 7.22
N GLY A 115 11.75 -7.00 8.26
CA GLY A 115 12.68 -5.88 8.29
C GLY A 115 14.14 -6.25 8.07
N LYS A 116 14.53 -7.49 8.39
CA LYS A 116 15.89 -7.98 8.15
C LYS A 116 16.21 -8.16 6.68
N ASN A 117 15.22 -8.19 5.82
CA ASN A 117 15.37 -8.35 4.37
C ASN A 117 15.40 -7.03 3.61
N ILE A 118 15.22 -5.94 4.32
CA ILE A 118 15.19 -4.59 3.72
C ILE A 118 16.58 -3.96 3.71
#